data_47429022e84023199936aea6aada99b0
#
_entry.id   47429022e84023199936aea6aada99b0
#
_cell.length_a   1.000
_cell.length_b   1.000
_cell.length_c   1.000
_cell.angle_alpha   90.00
_cell.angle_beta   90.00
_cell.angle_gamma   90.00
#
_symmetry.space_group_name_H-M   'P 1'
#
loop_
_entity.id
_entity.type
_entity.pdbx_description
1 polymer ?
#
loop_
_entity_poly.entity_id
_entity_poly.type
_entity_poly.pdbx_seq_one_letter_code
_entity_poly.pdbx_strand_id
1 'polypeptide(L)'
;MDLRQLRYFVAVAEELHFGHAAQRLRIAQPALSRQIQALEKDLLVQLLFRNRRRVQITPAGQVFLDRARQILARADEAVLAAQRAGGGVSGTLNLGFVGSATYDVLPGVLREFLHAAPHVDLTLSEMTVHAQLEALIEKRIDIGLLRLPAKTEGLVFRTIAREPLYVALPSSHRLAQLPSVPLSALSEEPFVLYPDHPRPSWTEYVIGLCQRAGFRPVVVQRTVEIQTTLSLVAAGIGLSIVPKCIGNLQRKDVVFRRLTGVRAHTELLAAYRERDPSPVVQTFLKVLWRRVRAQKHGESRTHNTSMDSEALVRHSAKD
;
A
#
# COMPACT_ATOMS: atom_id res chain seq x y z
N MET A 1 10.36 -5.55 34.03
CA MET A 1 9.63 -5.42 32.73
C MET A 1 9.77 -4.00 32.19
N ASP A 2 10.11 -3.82 30.88
CA ASP A 2 10.23 -2.53 30.19
C ASP A 2 9.55 -2.54 28.80
N LEU A 3 9.37 -1.37 28.17
CA LEU A 3 8.72 -1.25 26.86
C LEU A 3 9.49 -1.99 25.74
N ARG A 4 10.80 -2.14 25.87
CA ARG A 4 11.62 -2.87 24.91
C ARG A 4 11.31 -4.36 24.98
N GLN A 5 11.15 -4.92 26.17
CA GLN A 5 10.76 -6.31 26.37
C GLN A 5 9.36 -6.59 25.83
N LEU A 6 8.42 -5.63 25.98
CA LEU A 6 7.08 -5.74 25.37
C LEU A 6 7.17 -5.77 23.84
N ARG A 7 7.95 -4.88 23.22
CA ARG A 7 8.17 -4.90 21.75
C ARG A 7 8.78 -6.22 21.29
N TYR A 8 9.73 -6.76 22.03
CA TYR A 8 10.36 -8.03 21.73
C TYR A 8 9.38 -9.19 21.82
N PHE A 9 8.56 -9.23 22.87
CA PHE A 9 7.54 -10.25 23.02
C PHE A 9 6.49 -10.18 21.90
N VAL A 10 5.96 -8.99 21.60
CA VAL A 10 4.99 -8.80 20.49
C VAL A 10 5.57 -9.31 19.17
N ALA A 11 6.82 -8.97 18.86
CA ALA A 11 7.46 -9.43 17.64
C ALA A 11 7.59 -10.97 17.59
N VAL A 12 7.97 -11.64 18.69
CA VAL A 12 8.08 -13.10 18.71
C VAL A 12 6.70 -13.76 18.66
N ALA A 13 5.69 -13.19 19.32
CA ALA A 13 4.32 -13.71 19.31
C ALA A 13 3.65 -13.60 17.93
N GLU A 14 3.99 -12.56 17.16
CA GLU A 14 3.51 -12.37 15.80
C GLU A 14 4.24 -13.24 14.78
N GLU A 15 5.56 -13.41 14.93
CA GLU A 15 6.37 -14.21 14.00
C GLU A 15 6.28 -15.72 14.29
N LEU A 16 5.94 -16.11 15.51
CA LEU A 16 6.03 -17.47 16.02
C LEU A 16 7.39 -18.15 15.73
N HIS A 17 8.42 -17.30 15.54
CA HIS A 17 9.78 -17.73 15.19
C HIS A 17 10.82 -16.70 15.68
N PHE A 18 11.72 -17.13 16.59
CA PHE A 18 12.73 -16.24 17.18
C PHE A 18 13.70 -15.64 16.15
N GLY A 19 14.09 -16.41 15.13
CA GLY A 19 15.00 -15.93 14.08
C GLY A 19 14.38 -14.80 13.27
N HIS A 20 13.15 -14.94 12.81
CA HIS A 20 12.44 -13.93 12.04
C HIS A 20 12.17 -12.67 12.88
N ALA A 21 11.74 -12.85 14.14
CA ALA A 21 11.56 -11.74 15.07
C ALA A 21 12.88 -10.98 15.32
N ALA A 22 13.99 -11.68 15.48
CA ALA A 22 15.31 -11.07 15.68
C ALA A 22 15.77 -10.28 14.45
N GLN A 23 15.56 -10.80 13.24
CA GLN A 23 15.82 -10.08 11.99
C GLN A 23 14.94 -8.82 11.86
N ARG A 24 13.64 -8.94 12.16
CA ARG A 24 12.72 -7.80 12.17
C ARG A 24 13.16 -6.70 13.13
N LEU A 25 13.64 -7.10 14.30
CA LEU A 25 14.11 -6.20 15.36
C LEU A 25 15.55 -5.73 15.18
N ARG A 26 16.29 -6.29 14.20
CA ARG A 26 17.71 -6.02 13.93
C ARG A 26 18.61 -6.28 15.13
N ILE A 27 18.38 -7.40 15.82
CA ILE A 27 19.17 -7.84 16.96
C ILE A 27 19.59 -9.32 16.81
N ALA A 28 20.56 -9.75 17.59
CA ALA A 28 20.97 -11.15 17.61
C ALA A 28 19.88 -12.03 18.30
N GLN A 29 19.53 -13.16 17.70
CA GLN A 29 18.53 -14.10 18.24
C GLN A 29 18.83 -14.54 19.69
N PRO A 30 20.08 -14.82 20.13
CA PRO A 30 20.34 -15.15 21.54
C PRO A 30 20.02 -14.02 22.51
N ALA A 31 20.20 -12.76 22.07
CA ALA A 31 19.82 -11.59 22.89
C ALA A 31 18.31 -11.47 23.04
N LEU A 32 17.56 -11.66 21.93
CA LEU A 32 16.10 -11.68 21.95
C LEU A 32 15.58 -12.77 22.90
N SER A 33 16.10 -13.99 22.77
CA SER A 33 15.68 -15.14 23.60
C SER A 33 15.90 -14.88 25.09
N ARG A 34 17.05 -14.29 25.48
CA ARG A 34 17.32 -13.92 26.87
C ARG A 34 16.35 -12.86 27.40
N GLN A 35 15.99 -11.87 26.59
CA GLN A 35 15.03 -10.83 27.00
C GLN A 35 13.62 -11.40 27.22
N ILE A 36 13.17 -12.33 26.38
CA ILE A 36 11.88 -12.99 26.58
C ILE A 36 11.91 -13.88 27.83
N GLN A 37 13.00 -14.61 28.08
CA GLN A 37 13.14 -15.39 29.32
C GLN A 37 13.13 -14.53 30.57
N ALA A 38 13.82 -13.38 30.54
CA ALA A 38 13.78 -12.42 31.63
C ALA A 38 12.37 -11.88 31.87
N LEU A 39 11.63 -11.57 30.81
CA LEU A 39 10.24 -11.12 30.91
C LEU A 39 9.34 -12.20 31.54
N GLU A 40 9.42 -13.46 31.08
CA GLU A 40 8.65 -14.57 31.66
C GLU A 40 8.99 -14.81 33.13
N LYS A 41 10.26 -14.66 33.49
CA LYS A 41 10.73 -14.75 34.89
C LYS A 41 10.18 -13.63 35.76
N ASP A 42 10.18 -12.40 35.25
CA ASP A 42 9.61 -11.24 35.94
C ASP A 42 8.09 -11.39 36.18
N LEU A 43 7.39 -11.98 35.21
CA LEU A 43 5.95 -12.20 35.26
C LEU A 43 5.55 -13.47 36.02
N LEU A 44 6.51 -14.35 36.35
CA LEU A 44 6.30 -15.66 36.97
C LEU A 44 5.33 -16.55 36.17
N VAL A 45 5.27 -16.33 34.84
CA VAL A 45 4.40 -17.10 33.94
C VAL A 45 5.05 -17.28 32.58
N GLN A 46 4.85 -18.44 31.98
CA GLN A 46 5.33 -18.75 30.65
C GLN A 46 4.37 -18.18 29.60
N LEU A 47 4.90 -17.35 28.69
CA LEU A 47 4.13 -16.71 27.63
C LEU A 47 4.20 -17.48 26.30
N LEU A 48 5.30 -18.23 26.11
CA LEU A 48 5.56 -18.95 24.87
C LEU A 48 5.94 -20.42 25.18
N PHE A 49 5.25 -21.37 24.57
CA PHE A 49 5.73 -22.75 24.49
C PHE A 49 6.88 -22.82 23.48
N ARG A 50 7.99 -23.44 23.91
CA ARG A 50 9.20 -23.59 23.08
C ARG A 50 9.54 -25.08 22.98
N ASN A 51 9.50 -25.60 21.80
CA ASN A 51 10.15 -26.86 21.50
C ASN A 51 11.17 -26.64 20.36
N ARG A 52 12.00 -27.65 20.08
CA ARG A 52 13.09 -27.54 19.07
C ARG A 52 12.57 -27.23 17.65
N ARG A 53 11.26 -27.34 17.38
CA ARG A 53 10.68 -27.20 16.05
C ARG A 53 9.62 -26.09 15.94
N ARG A 54 9.01 -25.66 17.05
CA ARG A 54 7.88 -24.70 17.00
C ARG A 54 7.87 -23.79 18.22
N VAL A 55 7.49 -22.54 17.98
CA VAL A 55 7.11 -21.56 19.00
C VAL A 55 5.59 -21.41 18.94
N GLN A 56 4.93 -21.50 20.09
CA GLN A 56 3.48 -21.30 20.19
C GLN A 56 3.20 -20.37 21.36
N ILE A 57 2.15 -19.56 21.22
CA ILE A 57 1.73 -18.69 22.30
C ILE A 57 0.92 -19.49 23.33
N THR A 58 1.15 -19.25 24.62
CA THR A 58 0.34 -19.85 25.69
C THR A 58 -0.96 -19.07 25.87
N PRO A 59 -1.98 -19.60 26.57
CA PRO A 59 -3.16 -18.83 26.95
C PRO A 59 -2.81 -17.53 27.72
N ALA A 60 -1.85 -17.61 28.64
CA ALA A 60 -1.32 -16.43 29.33
C ALA A 60 -0.62 -15.46 28.39
N GLY A 61 0.15 -16.00 27.43
CA GLY A 61 0.81 -15.23 26.37
C GLY A 61 -0.19 -14.48 25.49
N GLN A 62 -1.33 -15.09 25.14
CA GLN A 62 -2.37 -14.43 24.34
C GLN A 62 -2.97 -13.23 25.08
N VAL A 63 -3.34 -13.41 26.34
CA VAL A 63 -3.84 -12.30 27.19
C VAL A 63 -2.78 -11.19 27.31
N PHE A 64 -1.52 -11.59 27.53
CA PHE A 64 -0.43 -10.63 27.66
C PHE A 64 -0.12 -9.92 26.34
N LEU A 65 -0.25 -10.58 25.18
CA LEU A 65 -0.07 -9.96 23.84
C LEU A 65 -1.02 -8.79 23.64
N ASP A 66 -2.30 -8.99 23.93
CA ASP A 66 -3.31 -7.94 23.78
C ASP A 66 -3.03 -6.74 24.70
N ARG A 67 -2.62 -7.01 25.94
CA ARG A 67 -2.24 -5.95 26.90
C ARG A 67 -0.93 -5.26 26.54
N ALA A 68 0.07 -6.01 26.07
CA ALA A 68 1.33 -5.44 25.61
C ALA A 68 1.14 -4.49 24.42
N ARG A 69 0.28 -4.84 23.47
CA ARG A 69 -0.10 -3.96 22.36
C ARG A 69 -0.76 -2.67 22.84
N GLN A 70 -1.69 -2.76 23.80
CA GLN A 70 -2.35 -1.60 24.40
C GLN A 70 -1.36 -0.69 25.14
N ILE A 71 -0.43 -1.25 25.91
CA ILE A 71 0.60 -0.47 26.62
C ILE A 71 1.52 0.24 25.63
N LEU A 72 1.98 -0.45 24.57
CA LEU A 72 2.83 0.16 23.56
C LEU A 72 2.10 1.28 22.82
N ALA A 73 0.83 1.10 22.47
CA ALA A 73 0.01 2.15 21.86
C ALA A 73 -0.13 3.37 22.79
N ARG A 74 -0.40 3.16 24.08
CA ARG A 74 -0.48 4.26 25.06
C ARG A 74 0.85 4.97 25.32
N ALA A 75 1.97 4.24 25.24
CA ALA A 75 3.28 4.87 25.32
C ALA A 75 3.55 5.78 24.12
N ASP A 76 3.17 5.34 22.92
CA ASP A 76 3.26 6.15 21.71
C ASP A 76 2.31 7.36 21.77
N GLU A 77 1.09 7.22 22.31
CA GLU A 77 0.16 8.31 22.59
C GLU A 77 0.74 9.34 23.58
N ALA A 78 1.41 8.88 24.64
CA ALA A 78 2.03 9.77 25.63
C ALA A 78 3.16 10.61 25.02
N VAL A 79 3.99 10.02 24.13
CA VAL A 79 5.01 10.75 23.38
C VAL A 79 4.36 11.83 22.51
N LEU A 80 3.30 11.46 21.78
CA LEU A 80 2.55 12.41 20.95
C LEU A 80 1.90 13.53 21.79
N ALA A 81 1.34 13.19 22.96
CA ALA A 81 0.77 14.18 23.88
C ALA A 81 1.81 15.17 24.40
N ALA A 82 3.00 14.69 24.78
CA ALA A 82 4.10 15.53 25.20
C ALA A 82 4.61 16.45 24.05
N GLN A 83 4.71 15.92 22.86
CA GLN A 83 5.06 16.70 21.66
C GLN A 83 4.01 17.77 21.36
N ARG A 84 2.72 17.47 21.54
CA ARG A 84 1.61 18.44 21.41
C ARG A 84 1.72 19.57 22.43
N ALA A 85 1.98 19.22 23.71
CA ALA A 85 2.12 20.20 24.78
C ALA A 85 3.36 21.10 24.59
N GLY A 86 4.41 20.59 23.92
CA GLY A 86 5.63 21.33 23.58
C GLY A 86 5.55 22.22 22.33
N GLY A 87 4.33 22.51 21.79
CA GLY A 87 4.14 23.32 20.59
C GLY A 87 4.20 22.51 19.31
N GLY A 88 3.54 21.35 19.25
CA GLY A 88 3.55 20.36 18.14
C GLY A 88 3.46 20.98 16.75
N VAL A 89 3.82 20.20 15.74
CA VAL A 89 3.82 20.62 14.32
C VAL A 89 2.47 21.23 13.97
N SER A 90 2.46 22.53 13.71
CA SER A 90 1.31 23.32 13.26
C SER A 90 1.61 23.97 11.92
N GLY A 91 0.59 24.33 11.17
CA GLY A 91 0.70 24.94 9.86
C GLY A 91 -0.23 24.29 8.86
N THR A 92 -0.01 24.51 7.57
CA THR A 92 -0.83 23.98 6.49
C THR A 92 -0.08 22.92 5.71
N LEU A 93 -0.77 21.85 5.29
CA LEU A 93 -0.31 20.88 4.32
C LEU A 93 -1.28 20.83 3.14
N ASN A 94 -0.80 21.18 1.96
CA ASN A 94 -1.54 21.07 0.72
C ASN A 94 -1.11 19.81 -0.02
N LEU A 95 -2.00 18.83 -0.11
CA LEU A 95 -1.74 17.51 -0.72
C LEU A 95 -2.52 17.37 -2.02
N GLY A 96 -1.80 17.22 -3.14
CA GLY A 96 -2.38 16.81 -4.41
C GLY A 96 -2.37 15.28 -4.55
N PHE A 97 -3.37 14.68 -5.19
CA PHE A 97 -3.40 13.26 -5.41
C PHE A 97 -4.18 12.88 -6.67
N VAL A 98 -3.82 11.75 -7.29
CA VAL A 98 -4.66 11.11 -8.30
C VAL A 98 -5.76 10.28 -7.63
N GLY A 99 -6.98 10.26 -8.19
CA GLY A 99 -8.12 9.58 -7.58
C GLY A 99 -7.85 8.13 -7.15
N SER A 100 -7.03 7.40 -7.91
CA SER A 100 -6.68 6.01 -7.56
C SER A 100 -5.90 5.85 -6.23
N ALA A 101 -5.30 6.91 -5.68
CA ALA A 101 -4.64 6.87 -4.38
C ALA A 101 -5.64 6.73 -3.22
N THR A 102 -6.90 7.15 -3.41
CA THR A 102 -7.95 7.09 -2.40
C THR A 102 -8.47 5.68 -2.13
N TYR A 103 -8.25 4.75 -3.06
CA TYR A 103 -8.78 3.39 -2.94
C TYR A 103 -7.87 2.41 -2.18
N ASP A 104 -6.67 2.84 -1.77
CA ASP A 104 -5.75 2.00 -1.00
C ASP A 104 -4.90 2.82 -0.01
N VAL A 105 -3.92 3.56 -0.50
CA VAL A 105 -2.83 4.13 0.31
C VAL A 105 -3.30 5.34 1.13
N LEU A 106 -3.96 6.29 0.48
CA LEU A 106 -4.21 7.63 1.03
C LEU A 106 -5.04 7.61 2.33
N PRO A 107 -6.17 6.87 2.47
CA PRO A 107 -6.98 6.92 3.67
C PRO A 107 -6.22 6.51 4.94
N GLY A 108 -5.36 5.48 4.80
CA GLY A 108 -4.57 5.01 5.92
C GLY A 108 -3.47 5.98 6.32
N VAL A 109 -2.80 6.62 5.36
CA VAL A 109 -1.78 7.64 5.62
C VAL A 109 -2.40 8.88 6.28
N LEU A 110 -3.55 9.33 5.78
CA LEU A 110 -4.25 10.49 6.35
C LEU A 110 -4.66 10.26 7.79
N ARG A 111 -5.23 9.09 8.12
CA ARG A 111 -5.61 8.74 9.48
C ARG A 111 -4.42 8.82 10.44
N GLU A 112 -3.29 8.24 10.06
CA GLU A 112 -2.08 8.28 10.89
C GLU A 112 -1.51 9.70 11.00
N PHE A 113 -1.55 10.46 9.91
CA PHE A 113 -1.04 11.84 9.91
C PHE A 113 -1.88 12.78 10.77
N LEU A 114 -3.21 12.72 10.67
CA LEU A 114 -4.11 13.54 11.50
C LEU A 114 -3.96 13.23 13.00
N HIS A 115 -3.64 11.98 13.34
CA HIS A 115 -3.28 11.61 14.72
C HIS A 115 -1.91 12.18 15.14
N ALA A 116 -0.93 12.17 14.25
CA ALA A 116 0.43 12.65 14.55
C ALA A 116 0.54 14.18 14.57
N ALA A 117 -0.29 14.88 13.82
CA ALA A 117 -0.25 16.32 13.64
C ALA A 117 -1.67 16.94 13.63
N PRO A 118 -2.40 16.88 14.77
CA PRO A 118 -3.81 17.29 14.86
C PRO A 118 -4.04 18.79 14.72
N HIS A 119 -2.99 19.61 14.75
CA HIS A 119 -3.05 21.07 14.61
C HIS A 119 -2.59 21.54 13.23
N VAL A 120 -2.49 20.62 12.26
CA VAL A 120 -2.19 20.94 10.87
C VAL A 120 -3.49 21.09 10.08
N ASP A 121 -3.62 22.22 9.41
CA ASP A 121 -4.68 22.45 8.44
C ASP A 121 -4.35 21.69 7.16
N LEU A 122 -5.15 20.66 6.85
CA LEU A 122 -4.94 19.79 5.72
C LEU A 122 -5.89 20.13 4.57
N THR A 123 -5.33 20.50 3.42
CA THR A 123 -6.07 20.69 2.16
C THR A 123 -5.77 19.52 1.22
N LEU A 124 -6.83 18.87 0.72
CA LEU A 124 -6.75 17.73 -0.19
C LEU A 124 -7.33 18.12 -1.55
N SER A 125 -6.55 17.92 -2.61
CA SER A 125 -6.95 18.27 -3.97
C SER A 125 -6.76 17.08 -4.92
N GLU A 126 -7.84 16.58 -5.48
CA GLU A 126 -7.75 15.61 -6.58
C GLU A 126 -7.31 16.33 -7.85
N MET A 127 -6.22 15.87 -8.45
CA MET A 127 -5.55 16.55 -9.58
C MET A 127 -4.95 15.54 -10.55
N THR A 128 -4.90 15.89 -11.82
CA THR A 128 -4.13 15.15 -12.83
C THR A 128 -2.63 15.20 -12.51
N VAL A 129 -1.85 14.26 -13.04
CA VAL A 129 -0.38 14.26 -12.87
C VAL A 129 0.24 15.59 -13.32
N HIS A 130 -0.17 16.10 -14.48
CA HIS A 130 0.31 17.37 -15.02
C HIS A 130 0.04 18.52 -14.06
N ALA A 131 -1.20 18.69 -13.61
CA ALA A 131 -1.58 19.74 -12.68
C ALA A 131 -0.85 19.65 -11.33
N GLN A 132 -0.57 18.43 -10.84
CA GLN A 132 0.24 18.24 -9.63
C GLN A 132 1.68 18.72 -9.81
N LEU A 133 2.30 18.42 -10.97
CA LEU A 133 3.68 18.83 -11.25
C LEU A 133 3.80 20.36 -11.32
N GLU A 134 2.88 21.03 -12.00
CA GLU A 134 2.81 22.50 -12.04
C GLU A 134 2.59 23.07 -10.62
N ALA A 135 1.62 22.55 -9.88
CA ALA A 135 1.29 23.00 -8.54
C ALA A 135 2.44 22.80 -7.52
N LEU A 136 3.26 21.75 -7.68
CA LEU A 136 4.47 21.52 -6.88
C LEU A 136 5.54 22.59 -7.17
N ILE A 137 5.77 22.92 -8.45
CA ILE A 137 6.73 23.93 -8.88
C ILE A 137 6.28 25.30 -8.37
N GLU A 138 5.00 25.63 -8.53
CA GLU A 138 4.38 26.89 -8.10
C GLU A 138 4.13 26.98 -6.60
N LYS A 139 4.47 25.94 -5.84
CA LYS A 139 4.25 25.85 -4.38
C LYS A 139 2.77 25.95 -3.95
N ARG A 140 1.84 25.62 -4.85
CA ARG A 140 0.41 25.56 -4.53
C ARG A 140 0.05 24.26 -3.77
N ILE A 141 0.84 23.20 -3.99
CA ILE A 141 0.81 22.00 -3.16
C ILE A 141 2.21 21.67 -2.63
N ASP A 142 2.27 20.94 -1.53
CA ASP A 142 3.51 20.57 -0.87
C ASP A 142 3.95 19.18 -1.23
N ILE A 143 2.99 18.26 -1.40
CA ILE A 143 3.22 16.86 -1.76
C ILE A 143 2.20 16.47 -2.82
N GLY A 144 2.64 15.71 -3.82
CA GLY A 144 1.79 15.08 -4.82
C GLY A 144 1.84 13.56 -4.69
N LEU A 145 0.67 12.90 -4.75
CA LEU A 145 0.57 11.45 -4.91
C LEU A 145 0.12 11.18 -6.35
N LEU A 146 1.04 10.71 -7.17
CA LEU A 146 0.82 10.61 -8.61
C LEU A 146 1.24 9.24 -9.18
N ARG A 147 0.67 8.91 -10.32
CA ARG A 147 1.09 7.74 -11.11
C ARG A 147 1.79 8.25 -12.37
N LEU A 148 2.66 7.41 -12.89
CA LEU A 148 3.52 7.67 -14.03
C LEU A 148 4.81 8.42 -13.64
N PRO A 149 5.96 7.89 -14.08
CA PRO A 149 7.23 8.54 -13.83
C PRO A 149 7.29 9.86 -14.58
N ALA A 150 7.54 10.93 -13.85
CA ALA A 150 7.87 12.22 -14.39
C ALA A 150 9.28 12.57 -13.91
N LYS A 151 10.10 13.14 -14.80
CA LYS A 151 11.36 13.74 -14.41
C LYS A 151 11.15 15.25 -14.44
N THR A 152 11.25 15.89 -13.29
CA THR A 152 11.13 17.33 -13.16
C THR A 152 12.23 17.81 -12.23
N GLU A 153 13.00 18.77 -12.67
CA GLU A 153 14.10 19.33 -11.89
C GLU A 153 13.60 19.95 -10.58
N GLY A 154 14.31 19.77 -9.49
CA GLY A 154 13.94 20.27 -8.16
C GLY A 154 12.88 19.45 -7.42
N LEU A 155 12.32 18.40 -8.06
CA LEU A 155 11.38 17.48 -7.44
C LEU A 155 12.00 16.10 -7.18
N VAL A 156 11.68 15.52 -6.04
CA VAL A 156 11.99 14.14 -5.67
C VAL A 156 10.78 13.27 -5.92
N PHE A 157 11.00 12.13 -6.56
CA PHE A 157 9.97 11.12 -6.79
C PHE A 157 10.37 9.82 -6.07
N ARG A 158 9.51 9.31 -5.19
CA ARG A 158 9.75 8.06 -4.48
C ARG A 158 8.54 7.14 -4.54
N THR A 159 8.79 5.88 -4.90
CA THR A 159 7.73 4.87 -5.02
C THR A 159 7.11 4.55 -3.65
N ILE A 160 5.79 4.71 -3.57
CA ILE A 160 4.96 4.37 -2.42
C ILE A 160 4.48 2.92 -2.56
N ALA A 161 3.92 2.59 -3.73
CA ALA A 161 3.37 1.28 -4.03
C ALA A 161 3.66 0.90 -5.49
N ARG A 162 3.87 -0.39 -5.72
CA ARG A 162 3.95 -0.98 -7.06
C ARG A 162 2.86 -2.03 -7.17
N GLU A 163 1.97 -1.89 -8.14
CA GLU A 163 0.83 -2.78 -8.29
C GLU A 163 0.68 -3.28 -9.73
N PRO A 164 0.17 -4.52 -9.88
CA PRO A 164 -0.14 -5.05 -11.20
C PRO A 164 -1.31 -4.31 -11.83
N LEU A 165 -1.40 -4.41 -13.15
CA LEU A 165 -2.55 -3.93 -13.90
C LEU A 165 -3.62 -5.01 -14.00
N TYR A 166 -4.86 -4.54 -13.99
CA TYR A 166 -6.07 -5.33 -14.16
C TYR A 166 -6.86 -4.78 -15.34
N VAL A 167 -7.63 -5.64 -15.98
CA VAL A 167 -8.69 -5.23 -16.89
C VAL A 167 -10.02 -5.28 -16.15
N ALA A 168 -10.79 -4.20 -16.25
CA ALA A 168 -12.18 -4.13 -15.83
C ALA A 168 -13.06 -4.55 -17.01
N LEU A 169 -13.88 -5.58 -16.83
CA LEU A 169 -14.71 -6.22 -17.84
C LEU A 169 -16.19 -6.26 -17.36
N PRO A 170 -17.17 -6.20 -18.26
CA PRO A 170 -18.53 -6.62 -17.89
C PRO A 170 -18.51 -8.04 -17.33
N SER A 171 -19.33 -8.34 -16.32
CA SER A 171 -19.37 -9.69 -15.72
C SER A 171 -19.82 -10.77 -16.71
N SER A 172 -20.58 -10.40 -17.75
CA SER A 172 -21.03 -11.27 -18.84
C SER A 172 -19.97 -11.48 -19.93
N HIS A 173 -18.84 -10.76 -19.90
CA HIS A 173 -17.83 -10.82 -20.94
C HIS A 173 -17.13 -12.18 -20.96
N ARG A 174 -16.82 -12.72 -22.17
CA ARG A 174 -16.13 -14.02 -22.32
C ARG A 174 -14.81 -14.13 -21.54
N LEU A 175 -14.04 -13.05 -21.48
CA LEU A 175 -12.77 -13.00 -20.75
C LEU A 175 -12.95 -12.90 -19.23
N ALA A 176 -14.14 -12.59 -18.75
CA ALA A 176 -14.43 -12.52 -17.31
C ALA A 176 -14.39 -13.89 -16.62
N GLN A 177 -14.50 -14.99 -17.39
CA GLN A 177 -14.41 -16.36 -16.87
C GLN A 177 -12.94 -16.82 -16.66
N LEU A 178 -11.97 -16.12 -17.22
CA LEU A 178 -10.56 -16.47 -17.08
C LEU A 178 -10.00 -16.01 -15.73
N PRO A 179 -9.09 -16.74 -15.10
CA PRO A 179 -8.40 -16.31 -13.87
C PRO A 179 -7.49 -15.10 -14.10
N SER A 180 -6.95 -14.96 -15.32
CA SER A 180 -6.15 -13.83 -15.78
C SER A 180 -6.29 -13.67 -17.29
N VAL A 181 -6.01 -12.47 -17.80
CA VAL A 181 -6.23 -12.14 -19.22
C VAL A 181 -4.89 -11.69 -19.83
N PRO A 182 -4.42 -12.35 -20.91
CA PRO A 182 -3.30 -11.84 -21.67
C PRO A 182 -3.65 -10.50 -22.32
N LEU A 183 -2.74 -9.53 -22.29
CA LEU A 183 -3.00 -8.21 -22.88
C LEU A 183 -3.33 -8.30 -24.38
N SER A 184 -2.72 -9.24 -25.12
CA SER A 184 -3.00 -9.48 -26.53
C SER A 184 -4.44 -9.92 -26.79
N ALA A 185 -5.12 -10.56 -25.81
CA ALA A 185 -6.52 -10.95 -25.97
C ALA A 185 -7.51 -9.77 -26.00
N LEU A 186 -7.01 -8.55 -25.75
CA LEU A 186 -7.79 -7.31 -25.78
C LEU A 186 -7.69 -6.57 -27.12
N SER A 187 -6.99 -7.12 -28.12
CA SER A 187 -6.67 -6.42 -29.39
C SER A 187 -7.88 -5.99 -30.19
N GLU A 188 -8.97 -6.75 -30.13
CA GLU A 188 -10.21 -6.48 -30.86
C GLU A 188 -11.32 -5.87 -29.99
N GLU A 189 -11.04 -5.65 -28.71
CA GLU A 189 -12.04 -5.16 -27.76
C GLU A 189 -12.14 -3.63 -27.78
N PRO A 190 -13.33 -3.06 -27.57
CA PRO A 190 -13.50 -1.61 -27.41
C PRO A 190 -13.04 -1.15 -26.02
N PHE A 191 -12.38 0.02 -25.98
CA PHE A 191 -11.83 0.60 -24.75
C PHE A 191 -12.59 1.84 -24.30
N VAL A 192 -12.79 1.95 -22.99
CA VAL A 192 -13.18 3.17 -22.28
C VAL A 192 -11.96 3.66 -21.51
N LEU A 193 -11.46 4.85 -21.85
CA LEU A 193 -10.23 5.39 -21.26
C LEU A 193 -10.45 6.84 -20.80
N TYR A 194 -9.46 7.39 -20.07
CA TYR A 194 -9.41 8.82 -19.76
C TYR A 194 -9.03 9.67 -20.99
N PRO A 195 -9.11 11.01 -20.89
CA PRO A 195 -8.52 11.89 -21.88
C PRO A 195 -7.01 11.64 -22.03
N ASP A 196 -6.49 11.86 -23.21
CA ASP A 196 -5.05 11.71 -23.53
C ASP A 196 -4.25 13.01 -23.30
N HIS A 197 -4.92 14.10 -23.00
CA HIS A 197 -4.33 15.39 -22.63
C HIS A 197 -4.95 15.94 -21.33
N PRO A 198 -4.18 16.74 -20.52
CA PRO A 198 -2.75 17.03 -20.70
C PRO A 198 -1.87 15.82 -20.41
N ARG A 199 -0.67 15.82 -20.98
CA ARG A 199 0.34 14.77 -20.74
C ARG A 199 1.26 15.12 -19.54
N PRO A 200 1.82 14.12 -18.84
CA PRO A 200 1.63 12.68 -19.05
C PRO A 200 0.23 12.21 -18.62
N SER A 201 -0.37 11.28 -19.35
CA SER A 201 -1.71 10.77 -19.10
C SER A 201 -1.75 9.25 -18.93
N TRP A 202 -2.75 8.76 -18.16
CA TRP A 202 -2.99 7.33 -18.01
C TRP A 202 -3.29 6.66 -19.35
N THR A 203 -4.03 7.33 -20.20
CA THR A 203 -4.37 6.84 -21.55
C THR A 203 -3.14 6.65 -22.42
N GLU A 204 -2.21 7.59 -22.41
CA GLU A 204 -0.93 7.46 -23.12
C GLU A 204 -0.14 6.24 -22.64
N TYR A 205 -0.10 6.03 -21.32
CA TYR A 205 0.54 4.84 -20.74
C TYR A 205 -0.13 3.55 -21.21
N VAL A 206 -1.47 3.46 -21.20
CA VAL A 206 -2.24 2.29 -21.65
C VAL A 206 -2.02 2.05 -23.15
N ILE A 207 -2.09 3.09 -23.98
CA ILE A 207 -1.81 2.98 -25.43
C ILE A 207 -0.40 2.43 -25.66
N GLY A 208 0.60 2.95 -24.95
CA GLY A 208 1.98 2.46 -25.04
C GLY A 208 2.14 0.99 -24.62
N LEU A 209 1.35 0.53 -23.63
CA LEU A 209 1.31 -0.90 -23.27
C LEU A 209 0.75 -1.75 -24.39
N CYS A 210 -0.37 -1.36 -24.97
CA CYS A 210 -1.02 -2.07 -26.07
C CYS A 210 -0.12 -2.13 -27.32
N GLN A 211 0.55 -1.03 -27.65
CA GLN A 211 1.51 -0.96 -28.76
C GLN A 211 2.67 -1.94 -28.59
N ARG A 212 3.21 -2.06 -27.35
CA ARG A 212 4.24 -3.06 -27.04
C ARG A 212 3.74 -4.50 -27.12
N ALA A 213 2.43 -4.71 -26.99
CA ALA A 213 1.77 -6.01 -27.18
C ALA A 213 1.34 -6.25 -28.65
N GLY A 214 1.69 -5.35 -29.58
CA GLY A 214 1.47 -5.51 -31.01
C GLY A 214 0.13 -4.97 -31.52
N PHE A 215 -0.63 -4.20 -30.74
CA PHE A 215 -1.90 -3.63 -31.20
C PHE A 215 -2.13 -2.20 -30.69
N ARG A 216 -3.07 -1.49 -31.33
CA ARG A 216 -3.54 -0.19 -30.86
C ARG A 216 -4.99 -0.30 -30.38
N PRO A 217 -5.30 0.14 -29.15
CA PRO A 217 -6.65 0.02 -28.63
C PRO A 217 -7.64 0.92 -29.38
N VAL A 218 -8.83 0.40 -29.66
CA VAL A 218 -9.94 1.17 -30.21
C VAL A 218 -10.67 1.86 -29.06
N VAL A 219 -10.44 3.15 -28.89
CA VAL A 219 -11.07 3.95 -27.82
C VAL A 219 -12.43 4.42 -28.29
N VAL A 220 -13.49 3.82 -27.77
CA VAL A 220 -14.90 4.15 -28.15
C VAL A 220 -15.49 5.24 -27.28
N GLN A 221 -14.97 5.43 -26.04
CA GLN A 221 -15.44 6.46 -25.11
C GLN A 221 -14.31 6.97 -24.23
N ARG A 222 -14.41 8.26 -23.85
CA ARG A 222 -13.52 8.90 -22.88
C ARG A 222 -14.32 9.38 -21.67
N THR A 223 -13.74 9.24 -20.47
CA THR A 223 -14.35 9.64 -19.19
C THR A 223 -13.31 10.31 -18.33
N VAL A 224 -13.70 11.21 -17.45
CA VAL A 224 -12.79 11.87 -16.51
C VAL A 224 -12.75 11.21 -15.12
N GLU A 225 -13.80 10.42 -14.80
CA GLU A 225 -14.00 9.80 -13.49
C GLU A 225 -13.98 8.26 -13.60
N ILE A 226 -13.34 7.59 -12.64
CA ILE A 226 -13.28 6.12 -12.60
C ILE A 226 -14.66 5.49 -12.43
N GLN A 227 -15.55 6.10 -11.62
CA GLN A 227 -16.90 5.61 -11.41
C GLN A 227 -17.70 5.62 -12.71
N THR A 228 -17.57 6.67 -13.51
CA THR A 228 -18.17 6.74 -14.85
C THR A 228 -17.57 5.69 -15.77
N THR A 229 -16.23 5.53 -15.77
CA THR A 229 -15.55 4.47 -16.54
C THR A 229 -16.15 3.09 -16.22
N LEU A 230 -16.23 2.75 -14.92
CA LEU A 230 -16.76 1.45 -14.49
C LEU A 230 -18.26 1.29 -14.79
N SER A 231 -19.01 2.40 -14.80
CA SER A 231 -20.44 2.37 -15.20
C SER A 231 -20.61 2.03 -16.67
N LEU A 232 -19.76 2.59 -17.55
CA LEU A 232 -19.77 2.30 -18.98
C LEU A 232 -19.26 0.88 -19.27
N VAL A 233 -18.29 0.40 -18.49
CA VAL A 233 -17.88 -1.01 -18.55
C VAL A 233 -19.04 -1.93 -18.14
N ALA A 234 -19.74 -1.66 -17.04
CA ALA A 234 -20.89 -2.44 -16.61
C ALA A 234 -22.00 -2.48 -17.67
N ALA A 235 -22.17 -1.37 -18.42
CA ALA A 235 -23.13 -1.27 -19.53
C ALA A 235 -22.67 -2.00 -20.82
N GLY A 236 -21.46 -2.59 -20.85
CA GLY A 236 -20.96 -3.31 -22.01
C GLY A 236 -20.45 -2.43 -23.14
N ILE A 237 -20.22 -1.12 -22.92
CA ILE A 237 -19.72 -0.18 -23.94
C ILE A 237 -18.26 -0.50 -24.32
N GLY A 238 -17.49 -1.02 -23.37
CA GLY A 238 -16.10 -1.40 -23.58
C GLY A 238 -15.44 -1.85 -22.29
N LEU A 239 -14.15 -2.08 -22.33
CA LEU A 239 -13.33 -2.45 -21.19
C LEU A 239 -12.36 -1.33 -20.80
N SER A 240 -11.75 -1.44 -19.61
CA SER A 240 -10.71 -0.47 -19.20
C SER A 240 -9.55 -1.16 -18.49
N ILE A 241 -8.33 -0.67 -18.73
CA ILE A 241 -7.14 -1.11 -17.99
C ILE A 241 -6.94 -0.17 -16.79
N VAL A 242 -6.86 -0.75 -15.62
CA VAL A 242 -6.83 -0.03 -14.34
C VAL A 242 -5.77 -0.61 -13.39
N PRO A 243 -5.26 0.16 -12.42
CA PRO A 243 -4.46 -0.37 -11.32
C PRO A 243 -5.28 -1.36 -10.45
N LYS A 244 -4.60 -2.32 -9.81
CA LYS A 244 -5.24 -3.31 -8.93
C LYS A 244 -6.14 -2.68 -7.87
N CYS A 245 -5.74 -1.56 -7.27
CA CYS A 245 -6.49 -0.87 -6.21
C CYS A 245 -7.91 -0.47 -6.60
N ILE A 246 -8.19 -0.30 -7.90
CA ILE A 246 -9.55 0.02 -8.39
C ILE A 246 -10.53 -1.14 -8.13
N GLY A 247 -10.03 -2.37 -8.02
CA GLY A 247 -10.86 -3.52 -7.63
C GLY A 247 -11.50 -3.38 -6.25
N ASN A 248 -10.99 -2.52 -5.36
CA ASN A 248 -11.57 -2.24 -4.06
C ASN A 248 -12.92 -1.49 -4.14
N LEU A 249 -13.26 -0.91 -5.29
CA LEU A 249 -14.56 -0.27 -5.53
C LEU A 249 -15.75 -1.24 -5.61
N GLN A 250 -15.49 -2.55 -5.84
CA GLN A 250 -16.51 -3.60 -5.88
C GLN A 250 -17.79 -3.21 -6.63
N ARG A 251 -17.67 -2.79 -7.88
CA ARG A 251 -18.81 -2.41 -8.70
C ARG A 251 -19.59 -3.66 -9.13
N LYS A 252 -20.90 -3.68 -8.87
CA LYS A 252 -21.80 -4.70 -9.42
C LYS A 252 -21.70 -4.75 -10.95
N ASP A 253 -21.76 -5.94 -11.54
CA ASP A 253 -21.67 -6.20 -12.97
C ASP A 253 -20.33 -5.86 -13.63
N VAL A 254 -19.26 -5.57 -12.81
CA VAL A 254 -17.88 -5.43 -13.28
C VAL A 254 -17.00 -6.47 -12.60
N VAL A 255 -16.19 -7.13 -13.40
CA VAL A 255 -15.20 -8.11 -12.96
C VAL A 255 -13.80 -7.58 -13.29
N PHE A 256 -12.89 -7.72 -12.33
CA PHE A 256 -11.49 -7.34 -12.50
C PHE A 256 -10.64 -8.60 -12.71
N ARG A 257 -9.83 -8.64 -13.76
CA ARG A 257 -8.90 -9.73 -14.06
C ARG A 257 -7.48 -9.20 -14.20
N ARG A 258 -6.53 -9.91 -13.62
CA ARG A 258 -5.12 -9.56 -13.71
C ARG A 258 -4.65 -9.66 -15.17
N LEU A 259 -3.95 -8.64 -15.64
CA LEU A 259 -3.31 -8.68 -16.94
C LEU A 259 -2.01 -9.48 -16.91
N THR A 260 -1.80 -10.30 -17.94
CA THR A 260 -0.59 -11.10 -18.18
C THR A 260 -0.01 -10.82 -19.57
N GLY A 261 1.15 -11.42 -19.90
CA GLY A 261 1.80 -11.27 -21.22
C GLY A 261 2.62 -9.98 -21.38
N VAL A 262 2.59 -9.08 -20.39
CA VAL A 262 3.44 -7.88 -20.32
C VAL A 262 3.92 -7.69 -18.89
N ARG A 263 5.14 -7.17 -18.73
CA ARG A 263 5.61 -6.68 -17.42
C ARG A 263 4.93 -5.35 -17.10
N ALA A 264 3.59 -5.39 -16.96
CA ALA A 264 2.78 -4.21 -16.74
C ALA A 264 2.55 -4.01 -15.23
N HIS A 265 3.29 -3.09 -14.67
CA HIS A 265 3.09 -2.62 -13.31
C HIS A 265 2.95 -1.11 -13.36
N THR A 266 2.09 -0.56 -12.53
CA THR A 266 2.03 0.87 -12.29
C THR A 266 2.60 1.18 -10.92
N GLU A 267 3.20 2.34 -10.77
CA GLU A 267 3.72 2.82 -9.50
C GLU A 267 2.90 4.02 -9.03
N LEU A 268 2.54 4.03 -7.75
CA LEU A 268 2.11 5.22 -7.06
C LEU A 268 3.35 5.87 -6.44
N LEU A 269 3.57 7.13 -6.74
CA LEU A 269 4.75 7.90 -6.33
C LEU A 269 4.34 9.02 -5.38
N ALA A 270 5.18 9.32 -4.38
CA ALA A 270 5.19 10.61 -3.71
C ALA A 270 6.14 11.54 -4.47
N ALA A 271 5.66 12.71 -4.83
CA ALA A 271 6.43 13.79 -5.41
C ALA A 271 6.45 14.98 -4.45
N TYR A 272 7.61 15.57 -4.21
CA TYR A 272 7.78 16.72 -3.32
C TYR A 272 9.06 17.47 -3.67
N ARG A 273 9.21 18.71 -3.22
CA ARG A 273 10.42 19.50 -3.45
C ARG A 273 11.61 18.93 -2.70
N GLU A 274 12.77 18.86 -3.35
CA GLU A 274 13.99 18.24 -2.81
C GLU A 274 14.43 18.85 -1.48
N ARG A 275 14.32 20.17 -1.35
CA ARG A 275 14.75 20.95 -0.18
C ARG A 275 13.57 21.69 0.44
N ASP A 276 12.56 20.94 0.89
CA ASP A 276 11.44 21.54 1.62
C ASP A 276 11.76 21.59 3.12
N PRO A 277 11.90 22.80 3.70
CA PRO A 277 12.24 22.97 5.12
C PRO A 277 11.02 22.78 6.04
N SER A 278 9.81 22.61 5.51
CA SER A 278 8.57 22.56 6.27
C SER A 278 8.53 21.37 7.25
N PRO A 279 8.42 21.61 8.57
CA PRO A 279 8.27 20.52 9.54
C PRO A 279 7.01 19.68 9.30
N VAL A 280 5.95 20.30 8.74
CA VAL A 280 4.69 19.64 8.40
C VAL A 280 4.91 18.62 7.29
N VAL A 281 5.59 19.02 6.21
CA VAL A 281 5.96 18.14 5.09
C VAL A 281 6.82 16.97 5.58
N GLN A 282 7.83 17.27 6.40
CA GLN A 282 8.72 16.23 6.96
C GLN A 282 7.95 15.24 7.85
N THR A 283 6.97 15.71 8.62
CA THR A 283 6.13 14.86 9.48
C THR A 283 5.23 13.96 8.63
N PHE A 284 4.60 14.52 7.59
CA PHE A 284 3.80 13.71 6.65
C PHE A 284 4.65 12.63 5.97
N LEU A 285 5.81 12.99 5.45
CA LEU A 285 6.72 12.04 4.81
C LEU A 285 7.19 10.94 5.77
N LYS A 286 7.45 11.25 7.05
CA LYS A 286 7.79 10.24 8.07
C LYS A 286 6.65 9.23 8.26
N VAL A 287 5.41 9.70 8.37
CA VAL A 287 4.21 8.86 8.47
C VAL A 287 4.07 7.99 7.24
N LEU A 288 4.13 8.60 6.05
CA LEU A 288 4.02 7.91 4.77
C LEU A 288 5.06 6.78 4.66
N TRP A 289 6.33 7.05 4.92
CA TRP A 289 7.40 6.04 4.78
C TRP A 289 7.35 4.96 5.85
N ARG A 290 6.86 5.25 7.06
CA ARG A 290 6.60 4.24 8.09
C ARG A 290 5.55 3.25 7.60
N ARG A 291 4.45 3.74 7.04
CA ARG A 291 3.37 2.91 6.50
C ARG A 291 3.81 2.08 5.29
N VAL A 292 4.50 2.68 4.33
CA VAL A 292 5.05 1.97 3.17
C VAL A 292 5.96 0.81 3.59
N ARG A 293 6.78 1.01 4.62
CA ARG A 293 7.64 -0.06 5.17
C ARG A 293 6.82 -1.17 5.80
N ALA A 294 5.77 -0.84 6.55
CA ALA A 294 4.89 -1.82 7.19
C ALA A 294 4.14 -2.68 6.15
N GLN A 295 3.63 -2.08 5.08
CA GLN A 295 2.96 -2.81 4.00
C GLN A 295 3.89 -3.79 3.27
N LYS A 296 5.12 -3.37 2.94
CA LYS A 296 6.12 -4.25 2.30
C LYS A 296 6.47 -5.46 3.15
N HIS A 297 6.46 -5.34 4.48
CA HIS A 297 6.69 -6.46 5.38
C HIS A 297 5.47 -7.40 5.48
N GLY A 298 4.25 -6.89 5.33
CA GLY A 298 3.02 -7.68 5.28
C GLY A 298 2.88 -8.50 4.00
N GLU A 299 3.20 -7.92 2.85
CA GLU A 299 3.12 -8.61 1.54
C GLU A 299 4.15 -9.73 1.38
N SER A 300 5.34 -9.59 1.96
CA SER A 300 6.35 -10.64 1.97
C SER A 300 5.90 -11.89 2.73
N ARG A 301 4.97 -11.77 3.66
CA ARG A 301 4.43 -12.88 4.46
C ARG A 301 3.36 -13.67 3.73
N THR A 302 2.43 -12.99 3.07
CA THR A 302 1.36 -13.66 2.31
C THR A 302 1.91 -14.44 1.12
N HIS A 303 3.03 -14.01 0.53
CA HIS A 303 3.67 -14.74 -0.57
C HIS A 303 4.35 -16.04 -0.11
N ASN A 304 4.95 -16.06 1.09
CA ASN A 304 5.61 -17.26 1.64
C ASN A 304 4.58 -18.33 2.08
N THR A 305 3.43 -17.89 2.62
CA THR A 305 2.38 -18.82 3.08
C THR A 305 1.65 -19.49 1.91
N SER A 306 1.54 -18.82 0.75
CA SER A 306 0.94 -19.42 -0.44
C SER A 306 1.86 -20.42 -1.13
N MET A 307 3.18 -20.23 -1.09
CA MET A 307 4.14 -21.20 -1.65
C MET A 307 4.24 -22.48 -0.80
N ASP A 308 4.13 -22.34 0.53
CA ASP A 308 4.13 -23.53 1.43
C ASP A 308 2.84 -24.36 1.30
N SER A 309 1.69 -23.71 1.04
CA SER A 309 0.43 -24.43 0.80
C SER A 309 0.42 -25.18 -0.54
N GLU A 310 1.00 -24.63 -1.60
CA GLU A 310 1.11 -25.31 -2.90
C GLU A 310 2.14 -26.45 -2.88
N ALA A 311 3.19 -26.35 -2.06
CA ALA A 311 4.16 -27.42 -1.88
C ALA A 311 3.57 -28.61 -1.11
N LEU A 312 2.70 -28.37 -0.13
CA LEU A 312 2.02 -29.41 0.65
C LEU A 312 0.98 -30.16 -0.18
N VAL A 313 0.26 -29.49 -1.08
CA VAL A 313 -0.73 -30.14 -1.96
C VAL A 313 -0.06 -31.02 -3.02
N ARG A 314 1.15 -30.69 -3.48
CA ARG A 314 1.90 -31.52 -4.44
C ARG A 314 2.53 -32.77 -3.85
N HIS A 315 2.72 -32.84 -2.52
CA HIS A 315 3.24 -34.03 -1.85
C HIS A 315 2.14 -35.04 -1.50
N SER A 316 0.89 -34.58 -1.30
CA SER A 316 -0.26 -35.45 -1.01
C SER A 316 -0.89 -36.14 -2.22
N ALA A 317 -0.44 -35.82 -3.45
CA ALA A 317 -0.96 -36.40 -4.69
C ALA A 317 -0.02 -37.48 -5.30
N LYS A 318 0.97 -37.96 -4.54
CA LYS A 318 1.94 -39.00 -4.99
C LYS A 318 2.00 -40.26 -4.12
N ASP A 319 1.05 -40.41 -3.19
CA ASP A 319 0.85 -41.71 -2.45
C ASP A 319 -0.46 -42.37 -2.87
#